data_57d803ab0385db238225ab00b3dcaa49
#
_entry.id   57d803ab0385db238225ab00b3dcaa49
#
_cell.length_a   1.000
_cell.length_b   1.000
_cell.length_c   1.000
_cell.angle_alpha   90.00
_cell.angle_beta   90.00
_cell.angle_gamma   90.00
#
_symmetry.space_group_name_H-M   'P 1'
#
loop_
_entity.id
_entity.type
_entity.pdbx_description
1 polymer ?
#
loop_
_entity_poly.entity_id
_entity_poly.type
_entity_poly.pdbx_seq_one_letter_code
_entity_poly.pdbx_strand_id
1 'polypeptide(L)' 'MKKMSDKQKNTVIVDDVEYDVDKMDYTEQYLVMQIRDVRDQISKLNLRLGQLQASQTTFMKTLVEALKKEAA' A
#
# COMPACT_ATOMS: atom_id res chain seq x y z
N MET A 1 27.45 -10.23 15.43
CA MET A 1 26.91 -10.44 15.09
C MET A 1 26.75 -10.04 13.88
N LYS A 2 26.94 -9.83 13.16
CA LYS A 2 26.83 -9.61 12.12
C LYS A 2 25.90 -10.10 11.33
N LYS A 3 25.27 -10.77 11.59
CA LYS A 3 24.35 -11.41 11.00
C LYS A 3 23.19 -10.68 10.65
N MET A 4 22.81 -9.73 11.34
CA MET A 4 21.67 -8.93 11.06
C MET A 4 21.75 -8.29 9.72
N SER A 5 22.87 -7.77 9.35
CA SER A 5 22.98 -7.11 8.06
C SER A 5 22.80 -8.06 6.92
N ASP A 6 23.16 -9.31 7.13
CA ASP A 6 22.97 -10.31 6.08
C ASP A 6 21.51 -10.56 5.82
N LYS A 7 20.71 -10.51 6.87
CA LYS A 7 19.30 -10.78 6.71
C LYS A 7 18.57 -9.63 6.06
N GLN A 8 19.18 -8.50 6.04
CA GLN A 8 18.52 -7.31 5.51
C GLN A 8 19.10 -6.88 4.19
N LYS A 9 19.35 -7.83 3.35
CA LYS A 9 19.79 -7.50 2.03
C LYS A 9 18.80 -6.59 1.36
N ASN A 10 19.33 -5.61 0.68
CA ASN A 10 18.50 -4.64 -0.03
C ASN A 10 18.33 -5.11 -1.46
N THR A 11 17.27 -5.86 -1.71
CA THR A 11 17.02 -6.41 -3.03
C THR A 11 15.67 -5.97 -3.55
N VAL A 12 15.49 -6.08 -4.84
CA VAL A 12 14.22 -5.77 -5.50
C VAL A 12 14.02 -6.80 -6.61
N ILE A 13 12.77 -7.17 -6.81
CA ILE A 13 12.41 -8.13 -7.86
C ILE A 13 11.78 -7.37 -9.02
N VAL A 14 12.40 -7.53 -10.21
CA VAL A 14 11.90 -6.89 -11.42
C VAL A 14 11.78 -7.98 -12.48
N ASP A 15 10.59 -8.15 -13.03
CA ASP A 15 10.33 -9.16 -14.04
C ASP A 15 10.78 -10.54 -13.58
N ASP A 16 10.47 -10.86 -12.30
CA ASP A 16 10.78 -12.15 -11.69
C ASP A 16 12.27 -12.40 -11.48
N VAL A 17 13.10 -11.36 -11.59
CA VAL A 17 14.52 -11.46 -11.32
C VAL A 17 14.86 -10.60 -10.11
N GLU A 18 15.60 -11.18 -9.18
CA GLU A 18 16.01 -10.46 -8.00
C GLU A 18 17.31 -9.72 -8.26
N TYR A 19 17.34 -8.45 -7.94
CA TYR A 19 18.51 -7.60 -8.12
C TYR A 19 18.95 -7.04 -6.78
N ASP A 20 20.26 -6.92 -6.62
CA ASP A 20 20.85 -6.33 -5.42
C ASP A 20 20.94 -4.82 -5.62
N VAL A 21 20.14 -4.08 -4.86
CA VAL A 21 20.07 -2.62 -5.02
C VAL A 21 21.43 -1.98 -4.73
N ASP A 22 22.18 -2.55 -3.81
CA ASP A 22 23.48 -1.99 -3.45
C ASP A 22 24.49 -2.07 -4.60
N LYS A 23 24.23 -2.91 -5.58
CA LYS A 23 25.10 -3.03 -6.74
C LYS A 23 24.61 -2.23 -7.93
N MET A 24 23.52 -1.52 -7.77
CA MET A 24 22.98 -0.70 -8.83
C MET A 24 23.71 0.64 -8.90
N ASP A 25 23.66 1.27 -10.06
CA ASP A 25 24.23 2.62 -10.18
C ASP A 25 23.27 3.62 -9.53
N TYR A 26 23.66 4.87 -9.50
CA TYR A 26 22.91 5.90 -8.81
C TYR A 26 21.50 6.06 -9.40
N THR A 27 21.40 6.06 -10.71
CA THR A 27 20.09 6.24 -11.36
C THR A 27 19.16 5.10 -11.04
N GLU A 28 19.68 3.87 -11.06
CA GLU A 28 18.87 2.71 -10.76
C GLU A 28 18.41 2.73 -9.30
N GLN A 29 19.29 3.09 -8.38
CA GLN A 29 18.92 3.18 -6.98
C GLN A 29 17.85 4.24 -6.75
N TYR A 30 17.97 5.36 -7.43
CA TYR A 30 16.99 6.41 -7.32
C TYR A 30 15.61 5.92 -7.77
N LEU A 31 15.57 5.22 -8.89
CA LEU A 31 14.31 4.71 -9.41
C LEU A 31 13.69 3.67 -8.47
N VAL A 32 14.51 2.84 -7.86
CA VAL A 32 14.00 1.88 -6.89
C VAL A 32 13.36 2.60 -5.71
N MET A 33 14.01 3.64 -5.23
CA MET A 33 13.45 4.42 -4.13
C MET A 33 12.12 5.05 -4.51
N GLN A 34 12.02 5.57 -5.73
CA GLN A 34 10.78 6.17 -6.20
C GLN A 34 9.67 5.14 -6.31
N ILE A 35 9.98 3.96 -6.81
CA ILE A 35 9.00 2.90 -6.94
C ILE A 35 8.49 2.47 -5.56
N ARG A 36 9.40 2.34 -4.60
CA ARG A 36 9.01 1.95 -3.25
C ARG A 36 8.09 2.99 -2.61
N ASP A 37 8.41 4.25 -2.83
CA ASP A 37 7.60 5.33 -2.29
C ASP A 37 6.20 5.33 -2.91
N VAL A 38 6.13 5.18 -4.23
CA VAL A 38 4.85 5.14 -4.92
C VAL A 38 4.02 3.95 -4.47
N ARG A 39 4.64 2.80 -4.32
CA ARG A 39 3.93 1.61 -3.84
C ARG A 39 3.37 1.82 -2.45
N ASP A 40 4.14 2.47 -1.58
CA ASP A 40 3.68 2.76 -0.23
C ASP A 40 2.46 3.68 -0.28
N GLN A 41 2.50 4.68 -1.13
CA GLN A 41 1.37 5.59 -1.28
C GLN A 41 0.14 4.89 -1.81
N ILE A 42 0.33 3.97 -2.77
CA ILE A 42 -0.78 3.19 -3.30
C ILE A 42 -1.41 2.34 -2.20
N SER A 43 -0.57 1.71 -1.37
CA SER A 43 -1.09 0.90 -0.27
C SER A 43 -1.91 1.74 0.70
N LYS A 44 -1.42 2.92 1.02
CA LYS A 44 -2.14 3.81 1.92
C LYS A 44 -3.47 4.27 1.32
N LEU A 45 -3.47 4.56 0.03
CA LEU A 45 -4.68 4.97 -0.65
C LEU A 45 -5.70 3.84 -0.71
N ASN A 46 -5.23 2.61 -0.93
CA ASN A 46 -6.12 1.46 -0.95
C ASN A 46 -6.75 1.23 0.42
N LEU A 47 -5.98 1.41 1.48
CA LEU A 47 -6.51 1.29 2.82
C LEU A 47 -7.57 2.37 3.06
N ARG A 48 -7.27 3.60 2.65
CA ARG A 48 -8.22 4.69 2.79
C ARG A 48 -9.48 4.44 1.99
N LEU A 49 -9.33 3.93 0.78
CA LEU A 49 -10.49 3.60 -0.05
C LEU A 49 -11.38 2.58 0.64
N GLY A 50 -10.78 1.54 1.21
CA GLY A 50 -11.54 0.54 1.93
C GLY A 50 -12.32 1.14 3.10
N GLN A 51 -11.68 2.04 3.84
CA GLN A 51 -12.34 2.70 4.95
C GLN A 51 -13.51 3.56 4.48
N LEU A 52 -13.33 4.27 3.39
CA LEU A 52 -14.40 5.10 2.87
C LEU A 52 -15.56 4.27 2.34
N GLN A 53 -15.26 3.15 1.70
CA GLN A 53 -16.31 2.27 1.22
C GLN A 53 -17.12 1.67 2.36
N ALA A 54 -16.43 1.28 3.44
CA ALA A 54 -17.11 0.77 4.62
C ALA A 54 -18.00 1.83 5.24
N SER A 55 -17.52 3.08 5.30
CA SER A 55 -18.31 4.18 5.83
C SER A 55 -19.55 4.43 4.98
N GLN A 56 -19.38 4.38 3.66
CA GLN A 56 -20.50 4.58 2.76
C GLN A 56 -21.59 3.53 2.98
N THR A 57 -21.16 2.28 3.13
CA THR A 57 -22.11 1.19 3.36
C THR A 57 -22.86 1.40 4.67
N THR A 58 -22.15 1.81 5.72
CA THR A 58 -22.76 2.05 7.01
C THR A 58 -23.77 3.19 6.94
N PHE A 59 -23.38 4.30 6.30
CA PHE A 59 -24.29 5.44 6.20
C PHE A 59 -25.53 5.12 5.37
N MET A 60 -25.35 4.34 4.30
CA MET A 60 -26.48 3.91 3.50
C MET A 60 -27.47 3.09 4.30
N LYS A 61 -26.94 2.16 5.08
CA LYS A 61 -27.77 1.30 5.91
C LYS A 61 -28.54 2.15 6.92
N THR A 62 -27.87 3.09 7.54
CA THR A 62 -28.49 3.96 8.51
C THR A 62 -29.58 4.81 7.87
N LEU A 63 -29.32 5.31 6.67
CA LEU A 63 -30.31 6.09 5.95
C LEU A 63 -31.56 5.26 5.65
N VAL A 64 -31.36 4.05 5.16
CA VAL A 64 -32.50 3.18 4.86
C VAL A 64 -33.35 2.94 6.09
N GLU A 65 -32.70 2.70 7.23
CA GLU A 65 -33.44 2.49 8.47
C GLU A 65 -34.20 3.73 8.91
N ALA A 66 -33.60 4.90 8.73
CA ALA A 66 -34.26 6.14 9.09
C ALA A 66 -35.48 6.39 8.20
N LEU A 67 -35.34 6.10 6.90
CA LEU A 67 -36.45 6.29 5.98
C LEU A 67 -37.59 5.34 6.29
N LYS A 68 -37.28 4.12 6.68
CA LYS A 68 -38.32 3.16 7.05
C LYS A 68 -39.06 3.60 8.28
N LYS A 69 -38.36 4.19 9.23
CA LYS A 69 -39.01 4.70 10.43
C LYS A 69 -40.00 5.77 10.10
N GLU A 70 -39.63 6.67 9.21
CA GLU A 70 -40.54 7.78 8.85
C GLU A 70 -41.74 7.29 8.07
N ALA A 71 -41.53 6.22 7.29
CA ALA A 71 -42.64 5.70 6.51
C ALA A 71 -43.66 4.98 7.39
N ALA A 72 -43.17 4.47 8.50
CA ALA A 72 -44.07 3.78 9.41
C ALA A 72 -44.88 4.78 10.21
#